data_516d345de0550358d8318524b374bf65
#
_entry.id   516d345de0550358d8318524b374bf65
#
_cell.length_a   1.000
_cell.length_b   1.000
_cell.length_c   1.000
_cell.angle_alpha   90.00
_cell.angle_beta   90.00
_cell.angle_gamma   90.00
#
_symmetry.space_group_name_H-M   'P 1'
#
loop_
_entity.id
_entity.type
_entity.pdbx_description
1 polymer ?
#
loop_
_entity_poly.entity_id
_entity_poly.type
_entity_poly.pdbx_seq_one_letter_code
_entity_poly.pdbx_strand_id
1 'polypeptide(L)'
;MRIVISEDNNKLYRSELLAFDPSMEIIALNPLDLRDPAWEAVPESDALFMCYQFLFAARDHPEIHDALLTLSKRMKFIQSGFAGMDSPILQAVLKIENIQIANASS
;
A
#
# COMPACT_ATOMS: atom_id res chain seq x y z
N MET A 1 7.61 12.84 -4.90
CA MET A 1 6.54 11.85 -4.67
C MET A 1 6.94 10.91 -3.57
N ARG A 2 6.04 10.62 -2.66
CA ARG A 2 6.25 9.66 -1.58
C ARG A 2 5.33 8.48 -1.79
N ILE A 3 5.89 7.26 -1.82
CA ILE A 3 5.12 6.03 -2.01
C ILE A 3 5.39 5.04 -0.89
N VAL A 4 4.39 4.22 -0.61
CA VAL A 4 4.47 3.13 0.38
C VAL A 4 4.33 1.80 -0.37
N ILE A 5 5.26 0.91 -0.15
CA ILE A 5 5.29 -0.42 -0.80
C ILE A 5 5.69 -1.48 0.22
N SER A 6 5.49 -2.76 -0.13
CA SER A 6 6.00 -3.85 0.70
C SER A 6 7.53 -3.95 0.62
N GLU A 7 8.14 -4.54 1.63
CA GLU A 7 9.60 -4.76 1.63
C GLU A 7 10.05 -5.58 0.44
N ASP A 8 9.31 -6.62 0.06
CA ASP A 8 9.68 -7.47 -1.07
C ASP A 8 9.62 -6.70 -2.39
N ASN A 9 8.59 -5.90 -2.58
CA ASN A 9 8.52 -5.04 -3.77
C ASN A 9 9.59 -3.97 -3.78
N ASN A 10 9.98 -3.46 -2.61
CA ASN A 10 11.09 -2.54 -2.52
C ASN A 10 12.40 -3.18 -3.00
N LYS A 11 12.66 -4.42 -2.61
CA LYS A 11 13.84 -5.14 -3.06
C LYS A 11 13.85 -5.38 -4.57
N LEU A 12 12.67 -5.67 -5.14
CA LEU A 12 12.54 -5.99 -6.56
C LEU A 12 12.59 -4.74 -7.46
N TYR A 13 11.98 -3.65 -7.02
CA TYR A 13 11.68 -2.52 -7.93
C TYR A 13 12.31 -1.19 -7.53
N ARG A 14 13.02 -1.12 -6.40
CA ARG A 14 13.59 0.15 -5.93
C ARG A 14 14.45 0.83 -6.98
N SER A 15 15.34 0.08 -7.61
CA SER A 15 16.24 0.64 -8.63
C SER A 15 15.48 1.22 -9.81
N GLU A 16 14.44 0.53 -10.26
CA GLU A 16 13.61 0.98 -11.39
C GLU A 16 12.80 2.22 -11.02
N LEU A 17 12.25 2.25 -9.80
CA LEU A 17 11.48 3.39 -9.32
C LEU A 17 12.36 4.63 -9.19
N LEU A 18 13.57 4.49 -8.64
CA LEU A 18 14.49 5.61 -8.49
C LEU A 18 15.12 6.03 -9.82
N ALA A 19 15.22 5.13 -10.79
CA ALA A 19 15.62 5.49 -12.14
C ALA A 19 14.55 6.32 -12.85
N PHE A 20 13.27 6.01 -12.60
CA PHE A 20 12.13 6.77 -13.13
C PHE A 20 12.04 8.16 -12.50
N ASP A 21 12.18 8.23 -11.18
CA ASP A 21 12.14 9.48 -10.41
C ASP A 21 13.16 9.44 -9.27
N PRO A 22 14.38 10.02 -9.47
CA PRO A 22 15.40 10.01 -8.42
C PRO A 22 15.01 10.72 -7.13
N SER A 23 14.01 11.60 -7.18
CA SER A 23 13.52 12.30 -5.99
C SER A 23 12.44 11.54 -5.24
N MET A 24 12.05 10.35 -5.71
CA MET A 24 11.02 9.54 -5.09
C MET A 24 11.44 9.09 -3.69
N GLU A 25 10.57 9.31 -2.72
CA GLU A 25 10.73 8.80 -1.36
C GLU A 25 9.96 7.50 -1.23
N ILE A 26 10.65 6.42 -0.91
CA ILE A 26 10.07 5.08 -0.82
C ILE A 26 10.05 4.64 0.64
N ILE A 27 8.86 4.30 1.13
CA ILE A 27 8.67 3.75 2.47
C ILE A 27 8.31 2.28 2.31
N ALA A 28 9.15 1.39 2.85
CA ALA A 28 8.94 -0.05 2.77
C ALA A 28 8.40 -0.60 4.08
N LEU A 29 7.33 -1.38 4.01
CA LEU A 29 6.70 -2.00 5.17
C LEU A 29 6.68 -3.51 5.03
N ASN A 30 6.90 -4.20 6.17
CA ASN A 30 6.68 -5.63 6.25
C ASN A 30 5.21 -5.90 6.59
N PRO A 31 4.43 -6.50 5.68
CA PRO A 31 3.00 -6.73 5.95
C PRO A 31 2.73 -7.72 7.06
N LEU A 32 3.73 -8.49 7.50
CA LEU A 32 3.58 -9.46 8.57
C LEU A 32 4.13 -8.98 9.92
N ASP A 33 4.67 -7.77 9.99
CA ASP A 33 5.26 -7.25 11.22
C ASP A 33 4.67 -5.87 11.58
N LEU A 34 3.52 -5.90 12.24
CA LEU A 34 2.85 -4.68 12.73
C LEU A 34 3.53 -4.06 13.94
N ARG A 35 4.50 -4.75 14.56
CA ARG A 35 5.28 -4.22 15.67
C ARG A 35 6.34 -3.24 15.21
N ASP A 36 6.67 -3.28 13.94
CA ASP A 36 7.61 -2.32 13.37
C ASP A 36 7.01 -0.92 13.49
N PRO A 37 7.68 0.01 14.19
CA PRO A 37 7.18 1.37 14.32
C PRO A 37 7.04 2.12 12.99
N ALA A 38 7.63 1.60 11.92
CA ALA A 38 7.45 2.17 10.58
C ALA A 38 5.99 2.28 10.18
N TRP A 39 5.13 1.35 10.62
CA TRP A 39 3.70 1.38 10.31
C TRP A 39 3.01 2.64 10.86
N GLU A 40 3.34 3.03 12.09
CA GLU A 40 2.75 4.21 12.72
C GLU A 40 3.41 5.50 12.26
N ALA A 41 4.66 5.42 11.82
CA ALA A 41 5.45 6.57 11.44
C ALA A 41 5.19 7.03 10.00
N VAL A 42 4.41 6.29 9.20
CA VAL A 42 4.11 6.68 7.81
C VAL A 42 3.38 8.01 7.80
N PRO A 43 3.95 9.06 7.18
CA PRO A 43 3.26 10.34 7.03
C PRO A 43 2.21 10.28 5.93
N GLU A 44 1.48 11.37 5.74
CA GLU A 44 0.65 11.52 4.55
C GLU A 44 1.51 11.34 3.29
N SER A 45 1.04 10.52 2.37
CA SER A 45 1.82 10.09 1.22
C SER A 45 0.99 10.14 -0.06
N ASP A 46 1.67 10.09 -1.19
CA ASP A 46 0.99 10.19 -2.49
C ASP A 46 0.31 8.87 -2.86
N ALA A 47 0.99 7.74 -2.69
CA ALA A 47 0.46 6.47 -3.14
C ALA A 47 0.86 5.31 -2.23
N LEU A 48 -0.07 4.35 -2.11
CA LEU A 48 0.19 3.03 -1.54
C LEU A 48 0.02 1.99 -2.64
N PHE A 49 1.02 1.16 -2.83
CA PHE A 49 0.93 0.01 -3.73
C PHE A 49 0.37 -1.19 -2.95
N MET A 50 -0.90 -1.47 -3.15
CA MET A 50 -1.61 -2.58 -2.49
C MET A 50 -1.33 -3.86 -3.27
N CYS A 51 -0.16 -4.45 -3.03
CA CYS A 51 0.30 -5.65 -3.73
C CYS A 51 -0.29 -6.94 -3.12
N TYR A 52 0.05 -8.09 -3.72
CA TYR A 52 -0.41 -9.39 -3.25
C TYR A 52 -0.06 -9.65 -1.79
N GLN A 53 1.13 -9.24 -1.35
CA GLN A 53 1.54 -9.47 0.04
C GLN A 53 0.61 -8.76 1.02
N PHE A 54 0.28 -7.49 0.75
CA PHE A 54 -0.66 -6.75 1.59
C PHE A 54 -2.06 -7.35 1.53
N LEU A 55 -2.52 -7.71 0.33
CA LEU A 55 -3.87 -8.26 0.16
C LEU A 55 -4.05 -9.59 0.86
N PHE A 56 -3.08 -10.50 0.72
CA PHE A 56 -3.15 -11.81 1.37
C PHE A 56 -2.98 -11.70 2.89
N ALA A 57 -2.08 -10.84 3.36
CA ALA A 57 -1.91 -10.61 4.79
C ALA A 57 -3.18 -10.04 5.42
N ALA A 58 -3.82 -9.09 4.76
CA ALA A 58 -5.08 -8.52 5.25
C ALA A 58 -6.22 -9.54 5.26
N ARG A 59 -6.25 -10.43 4.26
CA ARG A 59 -7.25 -11.48 4.21
C ARG A 59 -7.12 -12.45 5.38
N ASP A 60 -5.89 -12.82 5.73
CA ASP A 60 -5.61 -13.86 6.72
C ASP A 60 -5.51 -13.31 8.15
N HIS A 61 -5.30 -12.00 8.32
CA HIS A 61 -5.08 -11.36 9.62
C HIS A 61 -5.91 -10.08 9.76
N PRO A 62 -6.99 -10.09 10.58
CA PRO A 62 -7.84 -8.90 10.75
C PRO A 62 -7.08 -7.66 11.22
N GLU A 63 -6.05 -7.82 12.05
CA GLU A 63 -5.26 -6.70 12.54
C GLU A 63 -4.47 -6.03 11.40
N ILE A 64 -4.05 -6.79 10.40
CA ILE A 64 -3.37 -6.22 9.22
C ILE A 64 -4.38 -5.51 8.32
N HIS A 65 -5.59 -6.08 8.18
CA HIS A 65 -6.68 -5.40 7.47
C HIS A 65 -6.93 -4.01 8.06
N ASP A 66 -7.05 -3.91 9.38
CA ASP A 66 -7.32 -2.66 10.07
C ASP A 66 -6.14 -1.68 9.93
N ALA A 67 -4.92 -2.18 10.03
CA ALA A 67 -3.71 -1.35 9.86
C ALA A 67 -3.62 -0.79 8.45
N LEU A 68 -3.89 -1.59 7.43
CA LEU A 68 -3.89 -1.14 6.04
C LEU A 68 -5.02 -0.14 5.75
N LEU A 69 -6.17 -0.33 6.35
CA LEU A 69 -7.27 0.62 6.21
C LEU A 69 -6.90 1.98 6.82
N THR A 70 -6.30 1.98 8.00
CA THR A 70 -5.83 3.19 8.65
C THR A 70 -4.75 3.89 7.82
N LEU A 71 -3.81 3.12 7.29
CA LEU A 71 -2.74 3.62 6.42
C LEU A 71 -3.33 4.25 5.15
N SER A 72 -4.32 3.59 4.54
CA SER A 72 -4.95 4.07 3.31
C SER A 72 -5.59 5.45 3.46
N LYS A 73 -6.06 5.79 4.65
CA LYS A 73 -6.64 7.12 4.93
C LYS A 73 -5.63 8.26 4.83
N ARG A 74 -4.33 7.94 4.84
CA ARG A 74 -3.24 8.93 4.71
C ARG A 74 -2.74 9.05 3.27
N MET A 75 -3.34 8.31 2.35
CA MET A 75 -2.91 8.26 0.95
C MET A 75 -3.83 9.10 0.08
N LYS A 76 -3.27 9.63 -1.01
CA LYS A 76 -4.05 10.29 -2.06
C LYS A 76 -4.53 9.28 -3.09
N PHE A 77 -3.78 8.20 -3.27
CA PHE A 77 -3.99 7.24 -4.35
C PHE A 77 -3.63 5.83 -3.86
N ILE A 78 -4.43 4.85 -4.24
CA ILE A 78 -4.14 3.43 -3.99
C ILE A 78 -4.01 2.73 -5.34
N GLN A 79 -2.88 2.09 -5.58
CA GLN A 79 -2.68 1.24 -6.74
C GLN A 79 -2.86 -0.22 -6.32
N SER A 80 -3.87 -0.88 -6.85
CA SER A 80 -4.05 -2.31 -6.63
C SER A 80 -3.18 -3.11 -7.59
N GLY A 81 -2.52 -4.14 -7.08
CA GLY A 81 -1.78 -5.08 -7.91
C GLY A 81 -2.63 -6.15 -8.56
N PHE A 82 -3.93 -6.17 -8.27
CA PHE A 82 -4.87 -7.17 -8.79
C PHE A 82 -5.83 -6.58 -9.80
N ALA A 83 -6.33 -7.44 -10.67
CA ALA A 83 -7.38 -7.09 -11.60
C ALA A 83 -8.75 -6.91 -10.94
N GLY A 84 -9.05 -7.58 -9.84
CA GLY A 84 -10.35 -7.53 -9.19
C GLY A 84 -10.39 -6.61 -7.97
N MET A 85 -11.57 -6.09 -7.66
CA MET A 85 -11.83 -5.23 -6.51
C MET A 85 -12.69 -5.94 -5.46
N ASP A 86 -12.70 -7.25 -5.46
CA ASP A 86 -13.52 -8.07 -4.57
C ASP A 86 -12.82 -8.45 -3.25
N SER A 87 -11.57 -8.06 -3.07
CA SER A 87 -10.88 -8.21 -1.79
C SER A 87 -11.55 -7.36 -0.71
N PRO A 88 -11.80 -7.91 0.51
CA PRO A 88 -12.43 -7.15 1.59
C PRO A 88 -11.71 -5.84 1.94
N ILE A 89 -10.38 -5.81 1.92
CA ILE A 89 -9.65 -4.58 2.20
C ILE A 89 -9.88 -3.53 1.11
N LEU A 90 -9.93 -3.92 -0.15
CA LEU A 90 -10.18 -2.99 -1.25
C LEU A 90 -11.60 -2.46 -1.20
N GLN A 91 -12.58 -3.30 -0.84
CA GLN A 91 -13.96 -2.85 -0.63
C GLN A 91 -14.06 -1.83 0.51
N ALA A 92 -13.31 -2.04 1.60
CA ALA A 92 -13.28 -1.10 2.71
C ALA A 92 -12.62 0.23 2.30
N VAL A 93 -11.55 0.17 1.53
CA VAL A 93 -10.83 1.37 1.04
C VAL A 93 -11.70 2.19 0.10
N LEU A 94 -12.54 1.55 -0.72
CA LEU A 94 -13.48 2.24 -1.61
C LEU A 94 -14.44 3.17 -0.88
N LYS A 95 -14.69 2.94 0.40
CA LYS A 95 -15.57 3.76 1.23
C LYS A 95 -14.89 4.99 1.81
N ILE A 96 -13.58 5.13 1.65
CA ILE A 96 -12.84 6.30 2.14
C ILE A 96 -13.08 7.47 1.20
N GLU A 97 -13.45 8.62 1.76
CA GLU A 97 -13.66 9.84 0.97
C GLU A 97 -12.34 10.38 0.42
N ASN A 98 -12.39 10.97 -0.76
CA ASN A 98 -11.28 11.68 -1.40
C ASN A 98 -10.08 10.79 -1.75
N ILE A 99 -10.27 9.48 -1.85
CA ILE A 99 -9.21 8.58 -2.28
C ILE A 99 -9.48 8.09 -3.70
N GLN A 100 -8.43 7.96 -4.49
CA GLN A 100 -8.48 7.39 -5.82
C GLN A 100 -7.87 6.00 -5.81
N ILE A 101 -8.53 5.05 -6.48
CA ILE A 101 -8.05 3.68 -6.59
C ILE A 101 -7.94 3.31 -8.05
N ALA A 102 -6.77 2.80 -8.44
CA ALA A 102 -6.55 2.21 -9.74
C ALA A 102 -6.25 0.73 -9.59
N ASN A 103 -6.64 -0.02 -10.62
CA ASN A 103 -6.52 -1.46 -10.64
C ASN A 103 -5.66 -1.85 -11.85
N ALA A 104 -4.88 -2.91 -11.71
CA ALA A 104 -3.90 -3.30 -12.71
C ALA A 104 -4.52 -3.75 -14.05
N SER A 105 -5.80 -4.07 -14.07
CA SER A 105 -6.50 -4.47 -15.30
C SER A 105 -7.16 -3.32 -16.04
N SER A 106 -7.17 -2.13 -15.49
CA SER A 106 -7.84 -0.97 -16.07
C SER A 106 -7.06 -0.29 -17.18
#